data_184f680fc53100d4f3f4403fd145d931
#
_entry.id   184f680fc53100d4f3f4403fd145d931
#
_cell.length_a   1.000
_cell.length_b   1.000
_cell.length_c   1.000
_cell.angle_alpha   90.00
_cell.angle_beta   90.00
_cell.angle_gamma   90.00
#
_symmetry.space_group_name_H-M   'P 1'
#
loop_
_entity.id
_entity.type
_entity.pdbx_description
1 polymer ?
#
loop_
_entity_poly.entity_id
_entity_poly.type
_entity_poly.pdbx_seq_one_letter_code
_entity_poly.pdbx_strand_id
1 'polypeptide(L)'
;MTAVPRPLFSHRPYWAQRFGIAPYLPTTRAEMDELGWDSCDVVLVTGDAYIDHPSFGMALIGRLLERHGFRVGILDQPDWKSVEAFRALGRPNVMWGVTAGNMDSMVNRYTSDKKVRSDDAYTPDAAGGKRPDRSVTVYSQRCREAFGDVPLVIGGIEASLRRIAHYDYWSDKVRRSVLADTRADLLVYGNGERAIVEIAHRLAAGTPPSEIQDLRGTAFIGMRPGYAMIDSTRVDKPGRVDPKPDPYAVEERAKQEGAACTTGEGAPAPLIKLEKKRVSRDQQVIRMPSFEQVTADPILYAHASRVLHLEQNPGNA
;
A
#
# COMPACT_ATOMS: atom_id res chain seq x y z
N MET A 1 -22.29 1.06 4.67
CA MET A 1 -22.38 1.45 3.24
C MET A 1 -20.95 1.65 2.76
N THR A 2 -20.46 0.84 1.82
CA THR A 2 -19.19 1.14 1.16
C THR A 2 -19.40 2.40 0.34
N ALA A 3 -18.59 3.45 0.59
CA ALA A 3 -18.64 4.66 -0.21
C ALA A 3 -18.43 4.27 -1.69
N VAL A 4 -19.31 4.72 -2.56
CA VAL A 4 -19.13 4.55 -4.01
C VAL A 4 -17.84 5.28 -4.37
N PRO A 5 -16.86 4.60 -5.02
CA PRO A 5 -15.62 5.25 -5.38
C PRO A 5 -15.88 6.45 -6.28
N ARG A 6 -15.36 7.61 -5.92
CA ARG A 6 -15.44 8.79 -6.77
C ARG A 6 -14.51 8.63 -7.97
N PRO A 7 -14.88 9.13 -9.16
CA PRO A 7 -13.95 9.22 -10.26
C PRO A 7 -12.71 10.03 -9.87
N LEU A 8 -11.55 9.59 -10.31
CA LEU A 8 -10.25 10.16 -9.89
C LEU A 8 -10.16 11.68 -10.05
N PHE A 9 -10.72 12.22 -11.12
CA PHE A 9 -10.68 13.66 -11.42
C PHE A 9 -11.97 14.42 -11.06
N SER A 10 -12.84 13.85 -10.21
CA SER A 10 -14.07 14.52 -9.74
C SER A 10 -13.88 15.36 -8.48
N HIS A 11 -12.71 15.31 -7.86
CA HIS A 11 -12.39 16.13 -6.70
C HIS A 11 -12.14 17.58 -7.12
N ARG A 12 -12.63 18.53 -6.33
CA ARG A 12 -12.28 19.94 -6.53
C ARG A 12 -10.78 20.08 -6.17
N PRO A 13 -9.96 20.68 -7.06
CA PRO A 13 -8.55 20.89 -6.78
C PRO A 13 -8.34 21.70 -5.50
N TYR A 14 -7.45 21.24 -4.64
CA TYR A 14 -6.99 21.96 -3.47
C TYR A 14 -5.97 23.00 -3.95
N TRP A 15 -6.06 24.22 -3.66
CA TRP A 15 -5.12 25.27 -4.10
C TRP A 15 -4.98 25.52 -5.60
N ALA A 16 -5.69 24.83 -6.46
CA ALA A 16 -5.51 24.86 -7.93
C ALA A 16 -5.45 26.23 -8.58
N GLN A 17 -6.12 27.21 -8.02
CA GLN A 17 -6.14 28.56 -8.57
C GLN A 17 -4.92 29.39 -8.17
N ARG A 18 -4.21 29.01 -7.12
CA ARG A 18 -3.14 29.84 -6.54
C ARG A 18 -1.77 29.50 -7.11
N PHE A 19 -1.48 28.22 -7.33
CA PHE A 19 -0.13 27.78 -7.65
C PHE A 19 0.00 27.17 -9.05
N GLY A 20 -1.09 26.66 -9.64
CA GLY A 20 -1.02 25.96 -10.93
C GLY A 20 -0.24 24.66 -10.88
N ILE A 21 0.32 24.25 -12.02
CA ILE A 21 1.21 23.09 -12.12
C ILE A 21 2.65 23.61 -12.03
N ALA A 22 3.42 23.10 -11.09
CA ALA A 22 4.83 23.46 -10.95
C ALA A 22 5.67 22.83 -12.08
N PRO A 23 6.71 23.52 -12.59
CA PRO A 23 7.61 22.96 -13.58
C PRO A 23 8.34 21.71 -13.09
N TYR A 24 8.58 21.62 -11.78
CA TYR A 24 9.17 20.48 -11.08
C TYR A 24 8.55 20.35 -9.68
N LEU A 25 8.65 19.16 -9.07
CA LEU A 25 8.32 18.97 -7.67
C LEU A 25 9.58 19.27 -6.85
N PRO A 26 9.56 20.23 -5.92
CA PRO A 26 10.77 20.65 -5.20
C PRO A 26 11.30 19.55 -4.29
N THR A 27 12.62 19.40 -4.28
CA THR A 27 13.38 18.50 -3.42
C THR A 27 14.18 19.26 -2.35
N THR A 28 14.31 20.57 -2.53
CA THR A 28 15.05 21.46 -1.63
C THR A 28 14.23 22.68 -1.24
N ARG A 29 14.66 23.34 -0.15
CA ARG A 29 14.05 24.60 0.28
C ARG A 29 14.24 25.70 -0.76
N ALA A 30 15.40 25.77 -1.41
CA ALA A 30 15.69 26.75 -2.43
C ALA A 30 14.71 26.62 -3.62
N GLU A 31 14.42 25.41 -4.07
CA GLU A 31 13.42 25.16 -5.11
C GLU A 31 12.01 25.56 -4.70
N MET A 32 11.64 25.36 -3.42
CA MET A 32 10.36 25.87 -2.91
C MET A 32 10.30 27.41 -2.97
N ASP A 33 11.40 28.06 -2.60
CA ASP A 33 11.48 29.52 -2.62
C ASP A 33 11.39 30.07 -4.05
N GLU A 34 12.00 29.40 -5.05
CA GLU A 34 11.84 29.72 -6.48
C GLU A 34 10.39 29.58 -6.96
N LEU A 35 9.65 28.59 -6.44
CA LEU A 35 8.23 28.40 -6.71
C LEU A 35 7.33 29.37 -5.94
N GLY A 36 7.88 30.17 -5.02
CA GLY A 36 7.13 31.05 -4.13
C GLY A 36 6.33 30.28 -3.07
N TRP A 37 6.75 29.08 -2.71
CA TRP A 37 6.08 28.26 -1.72
C TRP A 37 6.69 28.43 -0.33
N ASP A 38 5.87 28.80 0.62
CA ASP A 38 6.22 28.88 2.05
C ASP A 38 6.22 27.52 2.76
N SER A 39 5.41 26.59 2.27
CA SER A 39 5.21 25.25 2.81
C SER A 39 4.73 24.27 1.74
N CYS A 40 4.92 22.98 2.00
CA CYS A 40 4.31 21.90 1.25
C CYS A 40 3.03 21.41 1.95
N ASP A 41 2.04 20.98 1.17
CA ASP A 41 0.85 20.33 1.71
C ASP A 41 1.14 18.84 1.96
N VAL A 42 1.85 18.22 1.04
CA VAL A 42 2.29 16.82 1.12
C VAL A 42 3.80 16.76 0.94
N VAL A 43 4.48 16.02 1.79
CA VAL A 43 5.88 15.67 1.58
C VAL A 43 5.99 14.17 1.40
N LEU A 44 6.54 13.76 0.26
CA LEU A 44 6.75 12.37 -0.09
C LEU A 44 8.22 11.99 0.16
N VAL A 45 8.44 10.89 0.89
CA VAL A 45 9.78 10.39 1.23
C VAL A 45 10.02 9.08 0.51
N THR A 46 11.14 8.97 -0.19
CA THR A 46 11.50 7.79 -0.97
C THR A 46 12.94 7.33 -0.75
N GLY A 47 13.16 6.02 -0.88
CA GLY A 47 14.49 5.42 -0.87
C GLY A 47 15.23 5.51 -2.22
N ASP A 48 14.54 5.90 -3.29
CA ASP A 48 15.13 6.10 -4.61
C ASP A 48 15.48 7.58 -4.83
N ALA A 49 16.45 7.86 -5.67
CA ALA A 49 16.62 9.20 -6.22
C ALA A 49 15.37 9.63 -6.98
N TYR A 50 15.03 10.90 -6.89
CA TYR A 50 13.85 11.40 -7.59
C TYR A 50 14.12 11.57 -9.09
N ILE A 51 13.26 10.96 -9.88
CA ILE A 51 13.20 11.11 -11.34
C ILE A 51 11.75 11.38 -11.71
N ASP A 52 11.50 12.54 -12.32
CA ASP A 52 10.15 12.95 -12.75
C ASP A 52 9.73 12.21 -14.03
N HIS A 53 9.47 10.92 -13.89
CA HIS A 53 9.06 10.06 -14.99
C HIS A 53 7.93 9.13 -14.53
N PRO A 54 6.89 8.88 -15.33
CA PRO A 54 5.72 8.09 -14.91
C PRO A 54 6.01 6.62 -14.59
N SER A 55 7.17 6.09 -14.94
CA SER A 55 7.61 4.76 -14.49
C SER A 55 8.00 4.70 -13.00
N PHE A 56 8.17 5.85 -12.34
CA PHE A 56 8.50 5.93 -10.94
C PHE A 56 7.28 6.32 -10.11
N GLY A 57 6.97 5.51 -9.11
CA GLY A 57 5.79 5.71 -8.27
C GLY A 57 5.76 7.07 -7.57
N MET A 58 6.91 7.64 -7.21
CA MET A 58 7.00 8.96 -6.59
C MET A 58 6.58 10.08 -7.54
N ALA A 59 7.05 10.05 -8.78
CA ALA A 59 6.66 11.02 -9.80
C ALA A 59 5.15 10.88 -10.11
N LEU A 60 4.70 9.65 -10.30
CA LEU A 60 3.28 9.38 -10.58
C LEU A 60 2.37 9.93 -9.47
N ILE A 61 2.64 9.58 -8.22
CA ILE A 61 1.83 10.00 -7.07
C ILE A 61 2.00 11.51 -6.80
N GLY A 62 3.22 12.02 -6.88
CA GLY A 62 3.47 13.46 -6.67
C GLY A 62 2.76 14.32 -7.70
N ARG A 63 2.88 14.00 -8.98
CA ARG A 63 2.21 14.73 -10.06
C ARG A 63 0.69 14.56 -10.02
N LEU A 64 0.19 13.41 -9.59
CA LEU A 64 -1.23 13.21 -9.40
C LEU A 64 -1.79 14.10 -8.27
N LEU A 65 -1.13 14.16 -7.12
CA LEU A 65 -1.53 15.02 -6.00
C LEU A 65 -1.41 16.51 -6.40
N GLU A 66 -0.35 16.89 -7.10
CA GLU A 66 -0.21 18.23 -7.65
C GLU A 66 -1.38 18.59 -8.62
N ARG A 67 -1.77 17.65 -9.48
CA ARG A 67 -2.93 17.83 -10.37
C ARG A 67 -4.23 18.08 -9.59
N HIS A 68 -4.32 17.55 -8.37
CA HIS A 68 -5.40 17.83 -7.43
C HIS A 68 -5.19 19.14 -6.62
N GLY A 69 -4.14 19.88 -6.92
CA GLY A 69 -3.84 21.20 -6.39
C GLY A 69 -3.08 21.22 -5.07
N PHE A 70 -2.49 20.11 -4.66
CA PHE A 70 -1.59 20.07 -3.49
C PHE A 70 -0.19 20.55 -3.89
N ARG A 71 0.47 21.25 -2.98
CA ARG A 71 1.91 21.55 -3.05
C ARG A 71 2.67 20.33 -2.55
N VAL A 72 3.35 19.65 -3.47
CA VAL A 72 4.02 18.38 -3.16
C VAL A 72 5.54 18.57 -3.20
N GLY A 73 6.19 18.33 -2.08
CA GLY A 73 7.64 18.26 -2.00
C GLY A 73 8.13 16.80 -1.94
N ILE A 74 9.34 16.55 -2.40
CA ILE A 74 9.94 15.23 -2.42
C ILE A 74 11.20 15.24 -1.56
N LEU A 75 11.32 14.32 -0.63
CA LEU A 75 12.58 13.98 0.05
C LEU A 75 13.10 12.66 -0.53
N ASP A 76 14.01 12.77 -1.47
CA ASP A 76 14.64 11.64 -2.11
C ASP A 76 15.92 11.24 -1.38
N GLN A 77 16.02 10.00 -1.00
CA GLN A 77 17.14 9.43 -0.26
C GLN A 77 17.67 10.31 0.90
N PRO A 78 16.78 10.84 1.78
CA PRO A 78 17.22 11.71 2.86
C PRO A 78 18.20 10.97 3.76
N ASP A 79 19.17 11.70 4.33
CA ASP A 79 20.09 11.12 5.31
C ASP A 79 19.31 10.64 6.54
N TRP A 80 19.03 9.35 6.56
CA TRP A 80 18.26 8.70 7.60
C TRP A 80 18.93 8.68 8.99
N LYS A 81 20.22 9.04 9.06
CA LYS A 81 20.95 9.17 10.32
C LYS A 81 20.63 10.46 11.04
N SER A 82 20.10 11.45 10.34
CA SER A 82 19.73 12.75 10.87
C SER A 82 18.24 13.05 10.70
N VAL A 83 17.59 13.56 11.74
CA VAL A 83 16.21 14.06 11.66
C VAL A 83 16.12 15.36 10.87
N GLU A 84 17.19 16.12 10.78
CA GLU A 84 17.22 17.42 10.09
C GLU A 84 16.97 17.27 8.58
N ALA A 85 17.40 16.18 7.98
CA ALA A 85 17.08 15.88 6.57
C ALA A 85 15.56 15.78 6.33
N PHE A 86 14.80 15.35 7.33
CA PHE A 86 13.33 15.24 7.27
C PHE A 86 12.62 16.57 7.61
N ARG A 87 13.34 17.57 8.07
CA ARG A 87 12.86 18.94 8.31
C ARG A 87 13.16 19.89 7.17
N ALA A 88 13.94 19.47 6.17
CA ALA A 88 14.48 20.34 5.13
C ALA A 88 13.40 21.11 4.36
N LEU A 89 12.26 20.50 4.06
CA LEU A 89 11.12 21.14 3.38
C LEU A 89 10.08 21.76 4.33
N GLY A 90 10.34 21.70 5.63
CA GLY A 90 9.40 22.15 6.66
C GLY A 90 8.29 21.14 6.97
N ARG A 91 7.36 21.54 7.83
CA ARG A 91 6.23 20.71 8.25
C ARG A 91 5.17 20.61 7.13
N PRO A 92 4.78 19.41 6.70
CA PRO A 92 3.66 19.26 5.75
C PRO A 92 2.34 19.72 6.39
N ASN A 93 1.52 20.41 5.60
CA ASN A 93 0.22 20.89 6.09
C ASN A 93 -0.83 19.77 6.19
N VAL A 94 -0.73 18.73 5.36
CA VAL A 94 -1.74 17.67 5.23
C VAL A 94 -1.20 16.32 5.66
N MET A 95 -0.11 15.83 5.04
CA MET A 95 0.41 14.50 5.36
C MET A 95 1.85 14.26 4.91
N TRP A 96 2.47 13.26 5.55
CA TRP A 96 3.62 12.54 5.05
C TRP A 96 3.17 11.38 4.16
N GLY A 97 3.86 11.14 3.05
CA GLY A 97 3.77 9.91 2.27
C GLY A 97 5.13 9.21 2.25
N VAL A 98 5.22 7.95 2.65
CA VAL A 98 6.52 7.25 2.77
C VAL A 98 6.53 5.96 1.97
N THR A 99 7.59 5.76 1.19
CA THR A 99 7.86 4.52 0.45
C THR A 99 9.33 4.15 0.49
N ALA A 100 9.65 2.88 0.21
CA ALA A 100 11.03 2.44 0.01
C ALA A 100 11.59 2.79 -1.38
N GLY A 101 10.72 3.18 -2.32
CA GLY A 101 11.05 3.34 -3.73
C GLY A 101 10.43 2.25 -4.59
N ASN A 102 10.97 2.03 -5.79
CA ASN A 102 10.48 1.05 -6.76
C ASN A 102 10.66 -0.39 -6.31
N MET A 103 11.62 -0.65 -5.44
CA MET A 103 11.90 -1.99 -4.89
C MET A 103 11.77 -2.01 -3.38
N ASP A 104 11.58 -3.21 -2.85
CA ASP A 104 11.79 -3.49 -1.44
C ASP A 104 13.23 -3.20 -1.04
N SER A 105 13.46 -2.45 0.04
CA SER A 105 14.79 -2.02 0.46
C SER A 105 15.74 -3.17 0.75
N MET A 106 15.23 -4.27 1.31
CA MET A 106 16.04 -5.44 1.61
C MET A 106 16.42 -6.20 0.34
N VAL A 107 15.49 -6.34 -0.62
CA VAL A 107 15.75 -6.96 -1.93
C VAL A 107 16.74 -6.11 -2.75
N ASN A 108 16.61 -4.79 -2.66
CA ASN A 108 17.54 -3.89 -3.34
C ASN A 108 18.95 -3.96 -2.77
N ARG A 109 19.09 -4.03 -1.45
CA ARG A 109 20.39 -3.98 -0.77
C ARG A 109 21.12 -5.31 -0.72
N TYR A 110 20.40 -6.44 -0.68
CA TYR A 110 20.98 -7.75 -0.47
C TYR A 110 20.74 -8.69 -1.64
N THR A 111 21.68 -9.61 -1.87
CA THR A 111 21.49 -10.76 -2.73
C THR A 111 20.66 -11.84 -2.03
N SER A 112 20.24 -12.87 -2.79
CA SER A 112 19.59 -14.08 -2.21
C SER A 112 20.45 -14.78 -1.16
N ASP A 113 21.78 -14.66 -1.27
CA ASP A 113 22.74 -15.23 -0.29
C ASP A 113 23.01 -14.31 0.90
N LYS A 114 22.16 -13.29 1.10
CA LYS A 114 22.27 -12.28 2.17
C LYS A 114 23.57 -11.44 2.11
N LYS A 115 24.25 -11.38 0.96
CA LYS A 115 25.42 -10.53 0.76
C LYS A 115 24.97 -9.11 0.39
N VAL A 116 25.65 -8.11 0.94
CA VAL A 116 25.40 -6.69 0.60
C VAL A 116 25.83 -6.45 -0.84
N ARG A 117 24.96 -5.82 -1.64
CA ARG A 117 25.29 -5.34 -2.98
C ARG A 117 26.20 -4.12 -2.91
N SER A 118 27.12 -4.01 -3.86
CA SER A 118 28.03 -2.86 -3.99
C SER A 118 27.36 -1.65 -4.62
N ASP A 119 26.32 -1.88 -5.41
CA ASP A 119 25.63 -0.90 -6.23
C ASP A 119 24.13 -0.83 -5.93
N ASP A 120 23.54 0.30 -6.24
CA ASP A 120 22.09 0.55 -6.18
C ASP A 120 21.67 1.30 -7.45
N ALA A 121 20.97 0.60 -8.35
CA ALA A 121 20.51 1.15 -9.63
C ALA A 121 19.56 2.35 -9.51
N TYR A 122 19.00 2.59 -8.33
CA TYR A 122 18.07 3.71 -8.06
C TYR A 122 18.74 4.86 -7.29
N THR A 123 20.07 4.88 -7.27
CA THR A 123 20.86 5.93 -6.63
C THR A 123 21.76 6.59 -7.67
N PRO A 124 22.02 7.91 -7.61
CA PRO A 124 22.99 8.56 -8.47
C PRO A 124 24.36 7.85 -8.43
N ASP A 125 24.98 7.69 -9.58
CA ASP A 125 26.25 6.97 -9.76
C ASP A 125 26.22 5.50 -9.30
N ALA A 126 25.02 4.93 -9.19
CA ALA A 126 24.78 3.60 -8.64
C ALA A 126 25.39 3.39 -7.24
N ALA A 127 25.53 4.45 -6.44
CA ALA A 127 26.20 4.41 -5.14
C ALA A 127 25.40 3.62 -4.10
N GLY A 128 25.90 2.45 -3.70
CA GLY A 128 25.26 1.63 -2.67
C GLY A 128 25.28 2.26 -1.27
N GLY A 129 24.33 1.84 -0.41
CA GLY A 129 24.32 2.21 1.01
C GLY A 129 23.62 3.52 1.37
N LYS A 130 23.01 4.21 0.42
CA LYS A 130 22.25 5.45 0.67
C LYS A 130 20.95 5.19 1.44
N ARG A 131 20.25 4.12 1.12
CA ARG A 131 18.99 3.78 1.80
C ARG A 131 19.20 2.89 3.02
N PRO A 132 18.42 3.05 4.10
CA PRO A 132 18.46 2.15 5.25
C PRO A 132 17.80 0.80 4.94
N ASP A 133 18.14 -0.21 5.74
CA ASP A 133 17.38 -1.44 5.78
C ASP A 133 15.95 -1.16 6.26
N ARG A 134 14.97 -1.80 5.61
CA ARG A 134 13.54 -1.58 5.91
C ARG A 134 13.18 -0.10 5.87
N SER A 135 13.46 0.53 4.73
CA SER A 135 13.40 1.98 4.53
C SER A 135 12.06 2.58 4.97
N VAL A 136 10.93 1.91 4.70
CA VAL A 136 9.61 2.40 5.13
C VAL A 136 9.56 2.57 6.64
N THR A 137 10.11 1.63 7.41
CA THR A 137 10.11 1.71 8.87
C THR A 137 11.00 2.85 9.38
N VAL A 138 12.23 2.93 8.87
CA VAL A 138 13.19 3.95 9.30
C VAL A 138 12.72 5.36 8.93
N TYR A 139 12.28 5.57 7.70
CA TYR A 139 11.79 6.88 7.26
C TYR A 139 10.52 7.30 8.02
N SER A 140 9.60 6.37 8.28
CA SER A 140 8.41 6.66 9.09
C SER A 140 8.77 7.12 10.50
N GLN A 141 9.75 6.48 11.14
CA GLN A 141 10.24 6.90 12.46
C GLN A 141 10.85 8.30 12.42
N ARG A 142 11.64 8.61 11.39
CA ARG A 142 12.21 9.94 11.20
C ARG A 142 11.15 11.02 10.94
N CYS A 143 10.12 10.71 10.13
CA CYS A 143 8.99 11.63 9.94
C CYS A 143 8.28 11.91 11.27
N ARG A 144 8.07 10.88 12.11
CA ARG A 144 7.48 11.05 13.45
C ARG A 144 8.36 11.83 14.40
N GLU A 145 9.67 11.68 14.33
CA GLU A 145 10.62 12.49 15.12
C GLU A 145 10.67 13.94 14.62
N ALA A 146 10.53 14.18 13.31
CA ALA A 146 10.55 15.51 12.74
C ALA A 146 9.28 16.30 13.09
N PHE A 147 8.10 15.73 12.78
CA PHE A 147 6.79 16.35 13.01
C PHE A 147 5.75 15.25 13.29
N GLY A 148 5.68 14.81 14.55
CA GLY A 148 4.92 13.62 14.97
C GLY A 148 3.42 13.72 14.90
N ASP A 149 2.89 14.93 14.85
CA ASP A 149 1.45 15.24 14.78
C ASP A 149 0.90 15.23 13.33
N VAL A 150 1.77 15.20 12.34
CA VAL A 150 1.36 15.14 10.92
C VAL A 150 0.91 13.73 10.56
N PRO A 151 -0.25 13.57 9.91
CA PRO A 151 -0.70 12.27 9.40
C PRO A 151 0.36 11.58 8.55
N LEU A 152 0.57 10.28 8.80
CA LEU A 152 1.59 9.47 8.14
C LEU A 152 0.95 8.34 7.33
N VAL A 153 1.12 8.41 6.02
CA VAL A 153 0.63 7.40 5.07
C VAL A 153 1.83 6.68 4.46
N ILE A 154 1.83 5.36 4.55
CA ILE A 154 2.89 4.53 3.96
C ILE A 154 2.36 3.79 2.74
N GLY A 155 3.23 3.50 1.78
CA GLY A 155 2.84 2.81 0.56
C GLY A 155 4.02 2.19 -0.20
N GLY A 156 3.76 1.83 -1.45
CA GLY A 156 4.73 1.16 -2.31
C GLY A 156 4.85 -0.34 -2.04
N ILE A 157 5.77 -0.99 -2.75
CA ILE A 157 5.91 -2.46 -2.74
C ILE A 157 6.29 -2.99 -1.35
N GLU A 158 7.24 -2.35 -0.67
CA GLU A 158 7.71 -2.77 0.65
C GLU A 158 6.59 -2.75 1.69
N ALA A 159 5.83 -1.67 1.76
CA ALA A 159 4.68 -1.56 2.66
C ALA A 159 3.58 -2.56 2.30
N SER A 160 3.28 -2.71 1.01
CA SER A 160 2.25 -3.62 0.51
C SER A 160 2.53 -5.07 0.89
N LEU A 161 3.77 -5.53 0.74
CA LEU A 161 4.18 -6.89 1.09
C LEU A 161 4.16 -7.16 2.60
N ARG A 162 4.31 -6.10 3.41
CA ARG A 162 4.40 -6.18 4.88
C ARG A 162 3.14 -5.68 5.61
N ARG A 163 2.00 -5.50 4.90
CA ARG A 163 0.76 -4.96 5.47
C ARG A 163 0.10 -5.85 6.52
N ILE A 164 0.39 -7.15 6.49
CA ILE A 164 0.01 -8.13 7.52
C ILE A 164 1.25 -8.79 8.10
N ALA A 165 1.08 -9.80 8.97
CA ALA A 165 2.18 -10.64 9.40
C ALA A 165 2.90 -11.26 8.19
N HIS A 166 4.21 -11.17 8.16
CA HIS A 166 5.02 -11.58 7.01
C HIS A 166 6.32 -12.26 7.46
N TYR A 167 6.80 -13.21 6.65
CA TYR A 167 8.11 -13.83 6.88
C TYR A 167 9.23 -12.91 6.38
N ASP A 168 10.12 -12.56 7.28
CA ASP A 168 11.33 -11.80 6.96
C ASP A 168 12.51 -12.74 6.74
N TYR A 169 12.85 -12.97 5.49
CA TYR A 169 13.91 -13.88 5.06
C TYR A 169 15.28 -13.54 5.70
N TRP A 170 15.58 -12.25 5.88
CA TRP A 170 16.89 -11.84 6.41
C TRP A 170 17.06 -12.12 7.89
N SER A 171 16.00 -11.95 8.67
CA SER A 171 16.00 -12.27 10.11
C SER A 171 15.49 -13.67 10.43
N ASP A 172 15.03 -14.43 9.42
CA ASP A 172 14.46 -15.78 9.56
C ASP A 172 13.33 -15.83 10.61
N LYS A 173 12.43 -14.86 10.53
CA LYS A 173 11.33 -14.73 11.51
C LYS A 173 10.06 -14.22 10.85
N VAL A 174 8.92 -14.64 11.38
CA VAL A 174 7.65 -13.98 11.09
C VAL A 174 7.62 -12.66 11.87
N ARG A 175 7.41 -11.56 11.15
CA ARG A 175 7.26 -10.22 11.72
C ARG A 175 5.81 -9.78 11.67
N ARG A 176 5.42 -8.90 12.59
CA ARG A 176 4.09 -8.28 12.58
C ARG A 176 3.95 -7.28 11.42
N SER A 177 2.73 -6.81 11.20
CA SER A 177 2.47 -5.78 10.18
C SER A 177 3.39 -4.56 10.33
N VAL A 178 3.85 -4.04 9.20
CA VAL A 178 4.64 -2.80 9.14
C VAL A 178 3.90 -1.60 9.73
N LEU A 179 2.57 -1.58 9.70
CA LEU A 179 1.76 -0.55 10.37
C LEU A 179 2.06 -0.47 11.87
N ALA A 180 2.23 -1.64 12.53
CA ALA A 180 2.56 -1.68 13.95
C ALA A 180 3.99 -1.20 14.24
N ASP A 181 4.93 -1.43 13.33
CA ASP A 181 6.33 -1.03 13.49
C ASP A 181 6.56 0.45 13.17
N THR A 182 5.84 0.99 12.19
CA THR A 182 5.95 2.40 11.76
C THR A 182 5.09 3.36 12.56
N ARG A 183 4.03 2.84 13.21
CA ARG A 183 2.94 3.65 13.77
C ARG A 183 2.32 4.59 12.71
N ALA A 184 2.30 4.15 11.46
CA ALA A 184 1.63 4.89 10.40
C ALA A 184 0.11 4.86 10.62
N ASP A 185 -0.55 5.93 10.22
CA ASP A 185 -2.00 6.05 10.36
C ASP A 185 -2.71 5.19 9.32
N LEU A 186 -2.19 5.20 8.09
CA LEU A 186 -2.76 4.48 6.95
C LEU A 186 -1.64 3.84 6.12
N LEU A 187 -1.96 2.70 5.51
CA LEU A 187 -1.14 2.06 4.49
C LEU A 187 -1.97 1.93 3.22
N VAL A 188 -1.39 2.35 2.10
CA VAL A 188 -1.98 2.19 0.76
C VAL A 188 -1.24 1.07 0.03
N TYR A 189 -1.95 0.07 -0.48
CA TYR A 189 -1.36 -1.06 -1.19
C TYR A 189 -1.97 -1.24 -2.58
N GLY A 190 -1.22 -1.91 -3.46
CA GLY A 190 -1.59 -2.08 -4.86
C GLY A 190 -1.53 -0.77 -5.64
N ASN A 191 -2.46 -0.56 -6.57
CA ASN A 191 -2.59 0.67 -7.34
C ASN A 191 -3.20 1.75 -6.44
N GLY A 192 -2.34 2.59 -5.85
CA GLY A 192 -2.69 3.52 -4.78
C GLY A 192 -3.28 4.85 -5.22
N GLU A 193 -3.37 5.14 -6.52
CA GLU A 193 -3.67 6.46 -7.07
C GLU A 193 -5.01 7.00 -6.57
N ARG A 194 -6.05 6.19 -6.59
CA ARG A 194 -7.39 6.61 -6.12
C ARG A 194 -7.43 6.79 -4.61
N ALA A 195 -6.81 5.87 -3.89
CA ALA A 195 -6.80 5.89 -2.44
C ALA A 195 -6.05 7.10 -1.91
N ILE A 196 -4.85 7.40 -2.44
CA ILE A 196 -4.02 8.51 -1.96
C ILE A 196 -4.67 9.87 -2.20
N VAL A 197 -5.34 10.05 -3.34
CA VAL A 197 -6.07 11.28 -3.64
C VAL A 197 -7.24 11.48 -2.66
N GLU A 198 -8.05 10.44 -2.45
CA GLU A 198 -9.16 10.50 -1.51
C GLU A 198 -8.67 10.77 -0.07
N ILE A 199 -7.60 10.10 0.36
CA ILE A 199 -6.96 10.32 1.67
C ILE A 199 -6.53 11.78 1.80
N ALA A 200 -5.78 12.31 0.82
CA ALA A 200 -5.27 13.67 0.86
C ALA A 200 -6.42 14.71 0.97
N HIS A 201 -7.49 14.55 0.19
CA HIS A 201 -8.65 15.45 0.27
C HIS A 201 -9.39 15.36 1.59
N ARG A 202 -9.56 14.17 2.16
CA ARG A 202 -10.21 14.00 3.47
C ARG A 202 -9.38 14.60 4.60
N LEU A 203 -8.07 14.35 4.60
CA LEU A 203 -7.16 14.94 5.57
C LEU A 203 -7.12 16.47 5.47
N ALA A 204 -7.09 17.02 4.25
CA ALA A 204 -7.15 18.46 4.00
C ALA A 204 -8.49 19.08 4.43
N ALA A 205 -9.58 18.30 4.42
CA ALA A 205 -10.88 18.71 4.95
C ALA A 205 -10.99 18.57 6.49
N GLY A 206 -9.92 18.12 7.16
CA GLY A 206 -9.88 17.95 8.62
C GLY A 206 -10.42 16.61 9.12
N THR A 207 -10.67 15.63 8.24
CA THR A 207 -11.08 14.28 8.66
C THR A 207 -9.91 13.59 9.35
N PRO A 208 -10.06 13.12 10.60
CA PRO A 208 -9.00 12.38 11.27
C PRO A 208 -8.62 11.10 10.52
N PRO A 209 -7.34 10.70 10.48
CA PRO A 209 -6.93 9.45 9.82
C PRO A 209 -7.69 8.22 10.33
N SER A 210 -8.02 8.18 11.62
CA SER A 210 -8.76 7.09 12.26
C SER A 210 -10.19 6.90 11.75
N GLU A 211 -10.77 7.90 11.09
CA GLU A 211 -12.11 7.82 10.48
C GLU A 211 -12.06 7.38 9.01
N ILE A 212 -10.87 7.35 8.40
CA ILE A 212 -10.68 6.94 7.00
C ILE A 212 -10.53 5.42 6.95
N GLN A 213 -11.63 4.70 7.10
CA GLN A 213 -11.66 3.23 7.20
C GLN A 213 -12.41 2.54 6.06
N ASP A 214 -12.99 3.29 5.14
CA ASP A 214 -13.90 2.83 4.11
C ASP A 214 -13.27 2.76 2.71
N LEU A 215 -11.99 3.08 2.58
CA LEU A 215 -11.30 3.09 1.29
C LEU A 215 -10.74 1.71 0.95
N ARG A 216 -11.00 1.26 -0.27
CA ARG A 216 -10.38 0.06 -0.82
C ARG A 216 -8.90 0.30 -1.11
N GLY A 217 -8.08 -0.75 -0.97
CA GLY A 217 -6.64 -0.65 -1.16
C GLY A 217 -5.92 0.00 0.01
N THR A 218 -6.56 0.11 1.17
CA THR A 218 -5.95 0.64 2.39
C THR A 218 -5.92 -0.39 3.51
N ALA A 219 -4.97 -0.23 4.42
CA ALA A 219 -4.91 -0.95 5.68
C ALA A 219 -4.65 0.05 6.82
N PHE A 220 -5.20 -0.23 8.01
CA PHE A 220 -5.08 0.59 9.20
C PHE A 220 -5.15 -0.29 10.45
N ILE A 221 -4.72 0.25 11.58
CA ILE A 221 -4.87 -0.40 12.89
C ILE A 221 -6.15 0.13 13.54
N GLY A 222 -7.12 -0.74 13.72
CA GLY A 222 -8.40 -0.37 14.31
C GLY A 222 -9.46 -1.46 14.16
N MET A 223 -10.65 -1.17 14.67
CA MET A 223 -11.83 -2.02 14.48
C MET A 223 -12.82 -1.31 13.56
N ARG A 224 -13.39 -2.09 12.64
CA ARG A 224 -14.43 -1.61 11.74
C ARG A 224 -15.78 -2.19 12.19
N PRO A 225 -16.62 -1.41 12.88
CA PRO A 225 -17.90 -1.89 13.33
C PRO A 225 -18.87 -2.13 12.16
N GLY A 226 -19.80 -3.07 12.35
CA GLY A 226 -20.90 -3.29 11.39
C GLY A 226 -20.63 -4.28 10.27
N TYR A 227 -19.42 -4.89 10.22
CA TYR A 227 -19.10 -5.94 9.25
C TYR A 227 -19.31 -7.34 9.83
N ALA A 228 -19.89 -8.23 9.03
CA ALA A 228 -20.00 -9.63 9.39
C ALA A 228 -18.63 -10.30 9.29
N MET A 229 -18.16 -10.82 10.41
CA MET A 229 -16.87 -11.50 10.48
C MET A 229 -17.01 -12.97 10.06
N ILE A 230 -16.21 -13.40 9.10
CA ILE A 230 -16.11 -14.80 8.69
C ILE A 230 -14.70 -15.31 9.00
N ASP A 231 -14.61 -16.56 9.44
CA ASP A 231 -13.32 -17.20 9.68
C ASP A 231 -12.63 -17.56 8.35
N SER A 232 -11.31 -17.40 8.29
CA SER A 232 -10.50 -17.68 7.09
C SER A 232 -10.61 -19.12 6.60
N THR A 233 -10.94 -20.06 7.49
CA THR A 233 -11.16 -21.48 7.13
C THR A 233 -12.38 -21.70 6.25
N ARG A 234 -13.26 -20.72 6.14
CA ARG A 234 -14.39 -20.71 5.19
C ARG A 234 -13.96 -20.35 3.75
N VAL A 235 -12.83 -19.68 3.60
CA VAL A 235 -12.24 -19.32 2.30
C VAL A 235 -11.36 -20.44 1.79
N ASP A 236 -10.49 -20.96 2.66
CA ASP A 236 -9.55 -22.03 2.34
C ASP A 236 -9.26 -22.88 3.59
N LYS A 237 -8.80 -24.11 3.40
CA LYS A 237 -8.47 -25.03 4.52
C LYS A 237 -6.98 -24.97 4.83
N PRO A 238 -6.57 -24.79 6.10
CA PRO A 238 -5.18 -24.92 6.50
C PRO A 238 -4.59 -26.28 6.07
N GLY A 239 -3.35 -26.26 5.60
CA GLY A 239 -2.65 -27.48 5.15
C GLY A 239 -3.07 -27.98 3.76
N ARG A 240 -3.97 -27.30 3.05
CA ARG A 240 -4.31 -27.64 1.66
C ARG A 240 -3.10 -27.40 0.75
N VAL A 241 -2.73 -28.45 0.03
CA VAL A 241 -1.70 -28.38 -1.03
C VAL A 241 -2.41 -28.56 -2.37
N ASP A 242 -2.28 -27.59 -3.25
CA ASP A 242 -2.78 -27.74 -4.61
C ASP A 242 -1.83 -28.67 -5.40
N PRO A 243 -2.37 -29.54 -6.28
CA PRO A 243 -1.53 -30.28 -7.20
C PRO A 243 -0.72 -29.31 -8.05
N LYS A 244 0.54 -29.66 -8.32
CA LYS A 244 1.37 -28.85 -9.22
C LYS A 244 0.64 -28.74 -10.55
N PRO A 245 0.43 -27.53 -11.10
CA PRO A 245 -0.12 -27.38 -12.42
C PRO A 245 0.82 -28.06 -13.41
N ASP A 246 0.26 -28.89 -14.29
CA ASP A 246 1.02 -29.39 -15.42
C ASP A 246 1.36 -28.20 -16.33
N PRO A 247 2.65 -27.89 -16.56
CA PRO A 247 3.05 -26.77 -17.40
C PRO A 247 2.58 -26.92 -18.86
N TYR A 248 2.18 -28.12 -19.26
CA TYR A 248 1.69 -28.42 -20.59
C TYR A 248 0.16 -28.52 -20.69
N ALA A 249 -0.58 -28.41 -19.58
CA ALA A 249 -2.05 -28.51 -19.52
C ALA A 249 -2.81 -27.22 -19.88
N VAL A 250 -2.14 -26.22 -20.44
CA VAL A 250 -2.75 -24.89 -20.76
C VAL A 250 -3.92 -25.03 -21.75
N GLU A 251 -3.89 -26.00 -22.66
CA GLU A 251 -4.96 -26.19 -23.64
C GLU A 251 -6.22 -26.84 -23.08
N GLU A 252 -6.13 -27.66 -22.06
CA GLU A 252 -7.30 -28.36 -21.48
C GLU A 252 -8.14 -27.46 -20.60
N ARG A 253 -7.54 -26.49 -19.86
CA ARG A 253 -8.27 -25.50 -19.07
C ARG A 253 -9.14 -24.58 -19.93
N ALA A 254 -8.63 -24.12 -21.07
CA ALA A 254 -9.37 -23.28 -22.00
C ALA A 254 -10.57 -24.02 -22.61
N LYS A 255 -10.48 -25.36 -22.81
CA LYS A 255 -11.58 -26.20 -23.30
C LYS A 255 -12.67 -26.44 -22.23
N GLN A 256 -12.29 -26.58 -20.97
CA GLN A 256 -13.26 -26.77 -19.86
C GLN A 256 -14.03 -25.51 -19.51
N GLU A 257 -13.41 -24.32 -19.57
CA GLU A 257 -14.09 -23.05 -19.38
C GLU A 257 -15.03 -22.69 -20.54
N GLY A 258 -14.73 -23.14 -21.76
CA GLY A 258 -15.60 -22.96 -22.94
C GLY A 258 -16.78 -23.93 -23.01
N ALA A 259 -16.72 -25.07 -22.32
CA ALA A 259 -17.77 -26.12 -22.40
C ALA A 259 -18.89 -25.91 -21.34
N ALA A 260 -18.78 -24.94 -20.45
CA ALA A 260 -19.79 -24.67 -19.42
C ALA A 260 -21.00 -23.86 -19.91
N CYS A 261 -21.10 -23.54 -21.18
CA CYS A 261 -22.20 -22.80 -21.80
C CYS A 261 -23.01 -23.65 -22.82
N THR A 262 -23.34 -24.90 -22.52
CA THR A 262 -24.34 -25.62 -23.33
C THR A 262 -25.56 -25.96 -22.45
N THR A 263 -26.66 -25.36 -22.82
CA THR A 263 -28.01 -25.56 -22.36
C THR A 263 -28.41 -27.05 -22.35
N GLY A 264 -28.67 -27.59 -21.17
CA GLY A 264 -29.36 -28.85 -20.96
C GLY A 264 -30.80 -28.62 -20.57
N GLU A 265 -31.72 -29.00 -21.43
CA GLU A 265 -33.16 -29.05 -21.14
C GLU A 265 -33.47 -30.08 -20.05
N GLY A 266 -34.37 -29.71 -19.13
CA GLY A 266 -35.17 -30.66 -18.35
C GLY A 266 -34.61 -31.11 -17.01
N ALA A 267 -34.53 -30.22 -16.04
CA ALA A 267 -34.45 -30.60 -14.64
C ALA A 267 -35.73 -30.16 -13.88
N PRO A 268 -36.25 -30.96 -12.94
CA PRO A 268 -37.46 -30.61 -12.16
C PRO A 268 -37.18 -29.37 -11.32
N ALA A 269 -38.22 -28.52 -11.18
CA ALA A 269 -38.15 -27.28 -10.44
C ALA A 269 -37.52 -27.48 -9.05
N PRO A 270 -36.51 -26.70 -8.65
CA PRO A 270 -35.88 -26.85 -7.35
C PRO A 270 -36.84 -26.39 -6.25
N LEU A 271 -37.02 -27.23 -5.24
CA LEU A 271 -37.63 -26.85 -3.98
C LEU A 271 -36.98 -25.57 -3.47
N ILE A 272 -37.76 -24.51 -3.27
CA ILE A 272 -37.34 -23.24 -2.71
C ILE A 272 -36.85 -23.51 -1.30
N LYS A 273 -35.52 -23.75 -1.13
CA LYS A 273 -34.88 -23.62 0.15
C LYS A 273 -34.87 -22.14 0.48
N LEU A 274 -35.57 -21.75 1.56
CA LEU A 274 -35.44 -20.42 2.16
C LEU A 274 -33.97 -20.16 2.45
N GLU A 275 -33.29 -19.48 1.53
CA GLU A 275 -31.92 -19.05 1.73
C GLU A 275 -31.90 -18.03 2.87
N LYS A 276 -31.24 -18.36 3.96
CA LYS A 276 -30.82 -17.35 4.95
C LYS A 276 -30.18 -16.22 4.17
N LYS A 277 -30.70 -14.98 4.33
CA LYS A 277 -30.13 -13.76 3.72
C LYS A 277 -28.61 -13.81 3.83
N ARG A 278 -27.92 -14.10 2.73
CA ARG A 278 -26.45 -14.07 2.71
C ARG A 278 -26.04 -12.60 2.83
N VAL A 279 -25.25 -12.29 3.84
CA VAL A 279 -24.64 -10.97 3.96
C VAL A 279 -23.78 -10.76 2.71
N SER A 280 -23.93 -9.61 2.07
CA SER A 280 -23.15 -9.26 0.87
C SER A 280 -21.65 -9.27 1.17
N ARG A 281 -20.80 -9.64 0.20
CA ARG A 281 -19.34 -9.72 0.39
C ARG A 281 -18.72 -8.38 0.76
N ASP A 282 -19.26 -7.28 0.30
CA ASP A 282 -18.85 -5.93 0.65
C ASP A 282 -19.13 -5.54 2.11
N GLN A 283 -19.92 -6.34 2.81
CA GLN A 283 -20.24 -6.20 4.23
C GLN A 283 -19.59 -7.29 5.10
N GLN A 284 -18.65 -8.04 4.56
CA GLN A 284 -17.96 -9.10 5.26
C GLN A 284 -16.48 -8.76 5.43
N VAL A 285 -15.88 -9.22 6.53
CA VAL A 285 -14.43 -9.22 6.76
C VAL A 285 -13.97 -10.62 7.10
N ILE A 286 -12.82 -11.01 6.55
CA ILE A 286 -12.21 -12.31 6.80
C ILE A 286 -11.28 -12.16 7.99
N ARG A 287 -11.57 -12.91 9.06
CA ARG A 287 -10.68 -12.99 10.21
C ARG A 287 -9.56 -13.98 9.92
N MET A 288 -8.35 -13.44 9.77
CA MET A 288 -7.13 -14.21 9.59
C MET A 288 -6.63 -14.79 10.93
N PRO A 289 -5.79 -15.83 10.91
CA PRO A 289 -5.05 -16.24 12.09
C PRO A 289 -4.25 -15.06 12.68
N SER A 290 -4.15 -15.00 14.02
CA SER A 290 -3.41 -13.93 14.70
C SER A 290 -1.91 -14.02 14.43
N PHE A 291 -1.19 -12.92 14.73
CA PHE A 291 0.28 -12.87 14.62
C PHE A 291 0.95 -14.00 15.44
N GLU A 292 0.46 -14.25 16.65
CA GLU A 292 0.99 -15.30 17.53
C GLU A 292 0.78 -16.68 16.92
N GLN A 293 -0.40 -16.92 16.33
CA GLN A 293 -0.73 -18.20 15.69
C GLN A 293 0.15 -18.45 14.46
N VAL A 294 0.31 -17.47 13.57
CA VAL A 294 1.13 -17.63 12.36
C VAL A 294 2.63 -17.66 12.67
N THR A 295 3.05 -17.12 13.81
CA THR A 295 4.44 -17.21 14.28
C THR A 295 4.75 -18.61 14.83
N ALA A 296 3.77 -19.22 15.50
CA ALA A 296 3.94 -20.53 16.12
C ALA A 296 3.75 -21.70 15.15
N ASP A 297 2.96 -21.51 14.08
CA ASP A 297 2.57 -22.58 13.16
C ASP A 297 2.78 -22.18 11.69
N PRO A 298 3.77 -22.76 10.99
CA PRO A 298 4.02 -22.53 9.57
C PRO A 298 2.83 -22.87 8.66
N ILE A 299 1.98 -23.84 9.05
CA ILE A 299 0.78 -24.20 8.27
C ILE A 299 -0.23 -23.06 8.30
N LEU A 300 -0.43 -22.45 9.48
CA LEU A 300 -1.30 -21.29 9.62
C LEU A 300 -0.73 -20.06 8.90
N TYR A 301 0.60 -19.89 8.88
CA TYR A 301 1.24 -18.86 8.08
C TYR A 301 0.98 -19.06 6.58
N ALA A 302 1.19 -20.27 6.07
CA ALA A 302 0.92 -20.61 4.66
C ALA A 302 -0.56 -20.42 4.32
N HIS A 303 -1.47 -20.82 5.20
CA HIS A 303 -2.91 -20.59 5.07
C HIS A 303 -3.24 -19.10 4.99
N ALA A 304 -2.70 -18.28 5.90
CA ALA A 304 -2.91 -16.84 5.89
C ALA A 304 -2.43 -16.19 4.59
N SER A 305 -1.24 -16.56 4.11
CA SER A 305 -0.68 -16.08 2.85
C SER A 305 -1.54 -16.48 1.64
N ARG A 306 -2.06 -17.71 1.65
CA ARG A 306 -2.93 -18.22 0.60
C ARG A 306 -4.29 -17.51 0.57
N VAL A 307 -4.94 -17.33 1.72
CA VAL A 307 -6.21 -16.58 1.82
C VAL A 307 -6.01 -15.15 1.32
N LEU A 308 -4.92 -14.49 1.73
CA LEU A 308 -4.58 -13.17 1.24
C LEU A 308 -4.46 -13.12 -0.29
N HIS A 309 -3.82 -14.12 -0.90
CA HIS A 309 -3.69 -14.23 -2.36
C HIS A 309 -5.04 -14.43 -3.04
N LEU A 310 -5.88 -15.32 -2.52
CA LEU A 310 -7.21 -15.62 -3.08
C LEU A 310 -8.15 -14.41 -3.03
N GLU A 311 -8.05 -13.59 -2.00
CA GLU A 311 -8.94 -12.44 -1.76
C GLU A 311 -8.39 -11.11 -2.32
N GLN A 312 -7.21 -11.13 -2.92
CA GLN A 312 -6.64 -9.95 -3.59
C GLN A 312 -7.24 -9.67 -4.97
N ASN A 313 -7.85 -10.66 -5.59
CA ASN A 313 -8.41 -10.48 -6.92
C ASN A 313 -9.61 -9.52 -6.84
N PRO A 314 -9.59 -8.37 -7.55
CA PRO A 314 -10.61 -7.34 -7.44
C PRO A 314 -12.01 -7.79 -7.81
N GLY A 315 -12.14 -8.93 -8.49
CA GLY A 315 -13.45 -9.54 -8.75
C GLY A 315 -14.14 -10.12 -7.52
N ASN A 316 -13.44 -10.29 -6.42
CA ASN A 316 -13.91 -11.00 -5.24
C ASN A 316 -14.06 -10.11 -3.99
N ALA A 317 -13.58 -8.88 -4.01
CA ALA A 317 -13.63 -7.95 -2.86
C ALA A 317 -14.45 -6.72 -3.18
#